data_5fb7c6fa05d48c54199a34903ddce483
#
_entry.id   5fb7c6fa05d48c54199a34903ddce483
#
_cell.length_a   1.000
_cell.length_b   1.000
_cell.length_c   1.000
_cell.angle_alpha   90.00
_cell.angle_beta   90.00
_cell.angle_gamma   90.00
#
_symmetry.space_group_name_H-M   'P 1'
#
loop_
_entity.id
_entity.type
_entity.pdbx_description
1 polymer ?
#
loop_
_entity_poly.entity_id
_entity_poly.type
_entity_poly.pdbx_seq_one_letter_code
_entity_poly.pdbx_strand_id
1 'polypeptide(L)'
;EIHARGMKVILDGVFNHCGSFNKWLDRECIYEGQKGYEPGAYVSESSPYHDFFGFTGGVWPYNKNYEGWWGHDTLPKLNYEGSKELYDYILRIGKKWVSAPYNVDGWRLDVAADLGHSISANHQFWKDFRKSVKKANPEAIILAEHYGDPSSWMRGDQWDTVMNYDAFMEPITWFLTGMEKHSDEFQEDWYGNGDKFFRTMEHNMSKFQRQSLDVAMNELSNHDHSRFLTRTNRTVGRIATNGAKAANENVEKCILREAVVMQMT
;
A
#
# COMPACT_ATOMS: atom_id res chain seq x y z
N GLU A 1 -15.61 9.54 -17.46
CA GLU A 1 -15.33 10.98 -17.30
C GLU A 1 -13.81 11.24 -17.20
N ILE A 2 -13.07 10.49 -16.37
CA ILE A 2 -11.62 10.65 -16.18
C ILE A 2 -10.87 10.40 -17.49
N HIS A 3 -11.11 9.25 -18.15
CA HIS A 3 -10.50 8.92 -19.45
C HIS A 3 -10.83 9.95 -20.53
N ALA A 4 -12.05 10.50 -20.54
CA ALA A 4 -12.44 11.56 -21.50
C ALA A 4 -11.63 12.86 -21.33
N ARG A 5 -10.91 13.01 -20.23
CA ARG A 5 -9.99 14.12 -19.95
C ARG A 5 -8.52 13.74 -20.17
N GLY A 6 -8.24 12.58 -20.77
CA GLY A 6 -6.88 12.09 -21.02
C GLY A 6 -6.12 11.59 -19.78
N MET A 7 -6.83 11.44 -18.65
CA MET A 7 -6.21 10.95 -17.41
C MET A 7 -6.38 9.44 -17.24
N LYS A 8 -5.49 8.83 -16.46
CA LYS A 8 -5.51 7.42 -16.10
C LYS A 8 -6.07 7.20 -14.70
N VAL A 9 -6.58 5.98 -14.43
CA VAL A 9 -7.14 5.59 -13.13
C VAL A 9 -6.42 4.36 -12.62
N ILE A 10 -5.80 4.46 -11.45
CA ILE A 10 -5.24 3.35 -10.69
C ILE A 10 -6.08 3.20 -9.43
N LEU A 11 -6.64 2.02 -9.18
CA LEU A 11 -7.39 1.73 -7.97
C LEU A 11 -6.47 1.21 -6.87
N ASP A 12 -6.83 1.52 -5.62
CA ASP A 12 -6.17 0.96 -4.45
C ASP A 12 -6.72 -0.43 -4.14
N GLY A 13 -5.85 -1.42 -4.09
CA GLY A 13 -6.13 -2.81 -3.80
C GLY A 13 -5.66 -3.18 -2.39
N VAL A 14 -6.50 -2.94 -1.39
CA VAL A 14 -6.27 -3.37 -0.01
C VAL A 14 -6.66 -4.85 0.09
N PHE A 15 -5.72 -5.75 -0.22
CA PHE A 15 -5.99 -7.18 -0.31
C PHE A 15 -5.37 -8.00 0.82
N ASN A 16 -4.43 -7.43 1.59
CA ASN A 16 -3.82 -8.12 2.73
C ASN A 16 -4.79 -8.31 3.90
N HIS A 17 -5.66 -7.35 4.12
CA HIS A 17 -6.63 -7.29 5.22
C HIS A 17 -7.93 -6.64 4.75
N CYS A 18 -8.93 -6.61 5.62
CA CYS A 18 -10.12 -5.78 5.40
C CYS A 18 -10.43 -4.98 6.66
N GLY A 19 -11.42 -4.09 6.60
CA GLY A 19 -11.94 -3.44 7.80
C GLY A 19 -12.76 -4.42 8.64
N SER A 20 -12.71 -4.31 9.95
CA SER A 20 -13.47 -5.18 10.87
C SER A 20 -14.99 -5.13 10.65
N PHE A 21 -15.48 -4.01 10.11
CA PHE A 21 -16.87 -3.80 9.73
C PHE A 21 -17.26 -4.45 8.39
N ASN A 22 -16.32 -5.07 7.67
CA ASN A 22 -16.64 -5.77 6.43
C ASN A 22 -17.59 -6.93 6.71
N LYS A 23 -18.59 -7.13 5.85
CA LYS A 23 -19.61 -8.19 6.00
C LYS A 23 -19.04 -9.60 6.17
N TRP A 24 -17.80 -9.85 5.75
CA TRP A 24 -17.17 -11.15 5.87
C TRP A 24 -16.82 -11.46 7.34
N LEU A 25 -16.37 -10.45 8.11
CA LEU A 25 -16.12 -10.58 9.55
C LEU A 25 -17.32 -10.13 10.37
N ASP A 26 -17.82 -8.94 10.09
CA ASP A 26 -18.97 -8.28 10.77
C ASP A 26 -18.76 -8.15 12.28
N ARG A 27 -17.57 -7.70 12.70
CA ARG A 27 -17.26 -7.50 14.13
C ARG A 27 -18.19 -6.50 14.80
N GLU A 28 -18.61 -5.48 14.10
CA GLU A 28 -19.51 -4.42 14.57
C GLU A 28 -21.00 -4.81 14.46
N CYS A 29 -21.29 -6.07 14.04
CA CYS A 29 -22.65 -6.62 13.92
C CYS A 29 -23.59 -5.75 13.08
N ILE A 30 -23.06 -5.13 12.01
CA ILE A 30 -23.82 -4.25 11.11
C ILE A 30 -24.78 -5.07 10.25
N TYR A 31 -24.36 -6.26 9.82
CA TYR A 31 -25.10 -7.11 8.89
C TYR A 31 -25.86 -8.25 9.59
N GLU A 32 -25.63 -8.45 10.89
CA GLU A 32 -26.27 -9.51 11.67
C GLU A 32 -27.80 -9.37 11.63
N GLY A 33 -28.47 -10.46 11.22
CA GLY A 33 -29.93 -10.52 11.10
C GLY A 33 -30.54 -9.69 9.95
N GLN A 34 -29.72 -9.01 9.13
CA GLN A 34 -30.23 -8.28 7.98
C GLN A 34 -30.57 -9.20 6.82
N LYS A 35 -31.73 -8.98 6.20
CA LYS A 35 -32.18 -9.78 5.05
C LYS A 35 -31.20 -9.64 3.86
N GLY A 36 -30.73 -10.78 3.37
CA GLY A 36 -29.83 -10.85 2.20
C GLY A 36 -28.35 -10.84 2.56
N TYR A 37 -28.01 -10.89 3.84
CA TYR A 37 -26.65 -11.07 4.31
C TYR A 37 -26.50 -12.38 5.08
N GLU A 38 -25.41 -13.08 4.83
CA GLU A 38 -24.97 -14.21 5.63
C GLU A 38 -24.29 -13.70 6.91
N PRO A 39 -24.32 -14.48 8.01
CA PRO A 39 -23.61 -14.09 9.22
C PRO A 39 -22.10 -13.99 8.99
N GLY A 40 -21.47 -12.93 9.50
CA GLY A 40 -20.03 -12.75 9.43
C GLY A 40 -19.27 -13.80 10.24
N ALA A 41 -17.99 -13.98 9.95
CA ALA A 41 -17.14 -14.97 10.61
C ALA A 41 -16.91 -14.69 12.12
N TYR A 42 -17.03 -13.43 12.53
CA TYR A 42 -17.03 -13.06 13.96
C TYR A 42 -18.31 -13.52 14.69
N VAL A 43 -19.44 -13.42 13.99
CA VAL A 43 -20.77 -13.71 14.56
C VAL A 43 -21.02 -15.20 14.68
N SER A 44 -20.60 -16.00 13.68
CA SER A 44 -20.91 -17.43 13.63
C SER A 44 -19.74 -18.29 13.14
N GLU A 45 -19.49 -19.40 13.82
CA GLU A 45 -18.54 -20.44 13.40
C GLU A 45 -18.93 -21.07 12.07
N SER A 46 -20.24 -21.17 11.79
CA SER A 46 -20.77 -21.71 10.52
C SER A 46 -20.87 -20.68 9.41
N SER A 47 -20.29 -19.50 9.58
CA SER A 47 -20.24 -18.47 8.53
C SER A 47 -19.60 -18.99 7.25
N PRO A 48 -20.17 -18.71 6.06
CA PRO A 48 -19.52 -19.03 4.80
C PRO A 48 -18.17 -18.30 4.60
N TYR A 49 -17.92 -17.28 5.43
CA TYR A 49 -16.68 -16.51 5.41
C TYR A 49 -15.67 -16.94 6.48
N HIS A 50 -15.96 -18.01 7.26
CA HIS A 50 -15.12 -18.46 8.37
C HIS A 50 -13.64 -18.61 7.95
N ASP A 51 -13.38 -19.33 6.84
CA ASP A 51 -12.03 -19.64 6.37
C ASP A 51 -11.33 -18.46 5.69
N PHE A 52 -12.02 -17.33 5.51
CA PHE A 52 -11.39 -16.09 5.03
C PHE A 52 -10.47 -15.47 6.06
N PHE A 53 -10.55 -15.91 7.31
CA PHE A 53 -9.78 -15.42 8.44
C PHE A 53 -9.10 -16.56 9.20
N GLY A 54 -7.97 -16.25 9.83
CA GLY A 54 -7.32 -17.17 10.76
C GLY A 54 -7.88 -16.98 12.19
N PHE A 55 -8.43 -18.04 12.79
CA PHE A 55 -8.84 -18.04 14.20
C PHE A 55 -7.90 -18.91 15.02
N THR A 56 -7.42 -18.39 16.16
CA THR A 56 -6.54 -19.10 17.10
C THR A 56 -7.32 -19.69 18.29
N GLY A 57 -8.49 -20.25 18.02
CA GLY A 57 -9.42 -20.71 19.04
C GLY A 57 -10.52 -19.69 19.31
N GLY A 58 -11.05 -19.68 20.52
CA GLY A 58 -12.15 -18.79 20.90
C GLY A 58 -13.49 -19.49 20.92
N VAL A 59 -14.55 -18.75 21.17
CA VAL A 59 -15.91 -19.25 21.31
C VAL A 59 -16.87 -18.35 20.54
N TRP A 60 -17.75 -18.95 19.77
CA TRP A 60 -18.85 -18.28 19.12
C TRP A 60 -20.13 -18.27 19.99
N PRO A 61 -20.98 -17.29 19.82
CA PRO A 61 -20.87 -16.17 18.88
C PRO A 61 -19.88 -15.09 19.34
N TYR A 62 -19.52 -14.22 18.41
CA TYR A 62 -18.66 -13.03 18.61
C TYR A 62 -17.22 -13.36 18.99
N ASN A 63 -16.61 -14.24 18.20
CA ASN A 63 -15.24 -14.69 18.42
C ASN A 63 -14.20 -13.59 18.09
N LYS A 64 -13.50 -13.13 19.13
CA LYS A 64 -12.47 -12.07 19.05
C LYS A 64 -11.07 -12.58 18.70
N ASN A 65 -10.87 -13.91 18.62
CA ASN A 65 -9.55 -14.52 18.48
C ASN A 65 -9.16 -14.73 17.01
N TYR A 66 -9.50 -13.77 16.15
CA TYR A 66 -9.04 -13.74 14.77
C TYR A 66 -7.70 -13.00 14.65
N GLU A 67 -6.94 -13.33 13.60
CA GLU A 67 -5.68 -12.67 13.27
C GLU A 67 -5.93 -11.27 12.73
N GLY A 68 -5.28 -10.25 13.31
CA GLY A 68 -5.20 -8.90 12.79
C GLY A 68 -3.84 -8.62 12.18
N TRP A 69 -3.79 -7.85 11.10
CA TRP A 69 -2.53 -7.38 10.52
C TRP A 69 -1.78 -6.54 11.56
N TRP A 70 -0.54 -6.95 11.86
CA TRP A 70 0.29 -6.43 12.98
C TRP A 70 -0.41 -6.40 14.34
N GLY A 71 -1.39 -7.30 14.55
CA GLY A 71 -2.15 -7.39 15.79
C GLY A 71 -3.28 -6.36 15.94
N HIS A 72 -3.56 -5.58 14.88
CA HIS A 72 -4.67 -4.63 14.89
C HIS A 72 -6.00 -5.35 14.65
N ASP A 73 -6.86 -5.36 15.64
CA ASP A 73 -8.17 -6.01 15.60
C ASP A 73 -9.19 -5.32 14.67
N THR A 74 -8.91 -4.07 14.29
CA THR A 74 -9.69 -3.34 13.27
C THR A 74 -9.28 -3.66 11.83
N LEU A 75 -8.18 -4.40 11.65
CA LEU A 75 -7.60 -4.78 10.36
C LEU A 75 -7.44 -6.31 10.27
N PRO A 76 -8.56 -7.09 10.27
CA PRO A 76 -8.51 -8.56 10.19
C PRO A 76 -7.77 -9.01 8.94
N LYS A 77 -6.75 -9.86 9.14
CA LYS A 77 -5.90 -10.38 8.08
C LYS A 77 -6.63 -11.44 7.29
N LEU A 78 -6.49 -11.40 5.96
CA LEU A 78 -7.13 -12.36 5.06
C LEU A 78 -6.29 -13.62 4.86
N ASN A 79 -6.93 -14.78 4.94
CA ASN A 79 -6.30 -16.11 4.95
C ASN A 79 -6.33 -16.77 3.56
N TYR A 80 -5.39 -16.39 2.71
CA TYR A 80 -5.30 -16.91 1.33
C TYR A 80 -4.88 -18.38 1.26
N GLU A 81 -4.07 -18.84 2.19
CA GLU A 81 -3.63 -20.24 2.25
C GLU A 81 -4.75 -21.16 2.76
N GLY A 82 -5.64 -20.66 3.61
CA GLY A 82 -6.77 -21.41 4.16
C GLY A 82 -8.03 -21.40 3.28
N SER A 83 -8.18 -20.42 2.38
CA SER A 83 -9.41 -20.28 1.60
C SER A 83 -9.17 -20.08 0.11
N LYS A 84 -9.41 -21.15 -0.65
CA LYS A 84 -9.39 -21.06 -2.11
C LYS A 84 -10.50 -20.15 -2.66
N GLU A 85 -11.64 -20.08 -1.99
CA GLU A 85 -12.74 -19.21 -2.41
C GLU A 85 -12.34 -17.73 -2.32
N LEU A 86 -11.73 -17.31 -1.23
CA LEU A 86 -11.17 -15.96 -1.06
C LEU A 86 -10.11 -15.70 -2.14
N TYR A 87 -9.17 -16.62 -2.32
CA TYR A 87 -8.11 -16.51 -3.32
C TYR A 87 -8.68 -16.24 -4.71
N ASP A 88 -9.59 -17.09 -5.16
CA ASP A 88 -10.22 -16.97 -6.48
C ASP A 88 -11.11 -15.71 -6.57
N TYR A 89 -11.73 -15.30 -5.45
CA TYR A 89 -12.55 -14.09 -5.41
C TYR A 89 -11.70 -12.84 -5.68
N ILE A 90 -10.57 -12.70 -5.00
CA ILE A 90 -9.70 -11.53 -5.19
C ILE A 90 -9.08 -11.51 -6.60
N LEU A 91 -8.70 -12.66 -7.17
CA LEU A 91 -8.27 -12.72 -8.57
C LEU A 91 -9.37 -12.24 -9.53
N ARG A 92 -10.63 -12.62 -9.28
CA ARG A 92 -11.77 -12.12 -10.07
C ARG A 92 -11.97 -10.62 -9.93
N ILE A 93 -11.80 -10.06 -8.71
CA ILE A 93 -11.84 -8.60 -8.47
C ILE A 93 -10.73 -7.90 -9.25
N GLY A 94 -9.50 -8.37 -9.15
CA GLY A 94 -8.36 -7.84 -9.90
C GLY A 94 -8.64 -7.73 -11.41
N LYS A 95 -9.18 -8.80 -11.98
CA LYS A 95 -9.59 -8.85 -13.38
C LYS A 95 -10.77 -7.94 -13.71
N LYS A 96 -11.81 -7.94 -12.86
CA LYS A 96 -13.08 -7.25 -13.10
C LYS A 96 -12.87 -5.77 -13.38
N TRP A 97 -12.12 -5.08 -12.54
CA TRP A 97 -11.99 -3.63 -12.61
C TRP A 97 -11.15 -3.15 -13.79
N VAL A 98 -10.18 -3.94 -14.26
CA VAL A 98 -9.39 -3.62 -15.46
C VAL A 98 -10.11 -4.00 -16.77
N SER A 99 -11.27 -4.65 -16.68
CA SER A 99 -12.13 -5.06 -17.81
C SER A 99 -13.28 -4.09 -18.03
N ALA A 100 -13.91 -4.16 -19.23
CA ALA A 100 -15.15 -3.44 -19.50
C ALA A 100 -16.25 -3.83 -18.48
N PRO A 101 -17.12 -2.90 -18.06
CA PRO A 101 -17.22 -1.49 -18.49
C PRO A 101 -16.32 -0.53 -17.73
N TYR A 102 -15.59 -1.00 -16.70
CA TYR A 102 -14.81 -0.13 -15.80
C TYR A 102 -13.52 0.36 -16.44
N ASN A 103 -12.72 -0.56 -17.04
CA ASN A 103 -11.49 -0.26 -17.78
C ASN A 103 -10.49 0.62 -17.00
N VAL A 104 -10.30 0.35 -15.71
CA VAL A 104 -9.25 1.07 -14.96
C VAL A 104 -7.87 0.68 -15.47
N ASP A 105 -6.92 1.58 -15.35
CA ASP A 105 -5.58 1.46 -15.95
C ASP A 105 -4.60 0.69 -15.07
N GLY A 106 -4.99 0.29 -13.85
CA GLY A 106 -4.13 -0.51 -13.00
C GLY A 106 -4.54 -0.56 -11.53
N TRP A 107 -3.66 -1.18 -10.75
CA TRP A 107 -3.78 -1.36 -9.32
C TRP A 107 -2.57 -0.81 -8.58
N ARG A 108 -2.80 -0.04 -7.52
CA ARG A 108 -1.86 0.14 -6.42
C ARG A 108 -2.18 -0.92 -5.37
N LEU A 109 -1.21 -1.67 -4.92
CA LEU A 109 -1.39 -2.79 -4.00
C LEU A 109 -0.88 -2.40 -2.62
N ASP A 110 -1.81 -2.25 -1.70
CA ASP A 110 -1.55 -1.89 -0.31
C ASP A 110 -0.79 -3.01 0.40
N VAL A 111 0.29 -2.66 1.11
CA VAL A 111 1.18 -3.56 1.86
C VAL A 111 1.41 -4.92 1.19
N ALA A 112 1.72 -4.87 -0.10
CA ALA A 112 1.70 -6.05 -0.98
C ALA A 112 2.62 -7.19 -0.53
N ALA A 113 3.74 -6.88 0.13
CA ALA A 113 4.68 -7.88 0.64
C ALA A 113 4.15 -8.65 1.84
N ASP A 114 3.16 -8.09 2.58
CA ASP A 114 2.59 -8.70 3.78
C ASP A 114 1.44 -9.68 3.48
N LEU A 115 0.93 -9.71 2.23
CA LEU A 115 -0.18 -10.57 1.85
C LEU A 115 0.19 -12.06 2.04
N GLY A 116 -0.73 -12.81 2.65
CA GLY A 116 -0.52 -14.23 2.98
C GLY A 116 0.31 -14.42 4.25
N HIS A 117 0.62 -15.69 4.57
CA HIS A 117 1.34 -16.08 5.79
C HIS A 117 2.74 -16.63 5.50
N SER A 118 3.05 -16.88 4.23
CA SER A 118 4.39 -17.32 3.80
C SER A 118 4.86 -16.55 2.56
N ILE A 119 6.17 -16.33 2.47
CA ILE A 119 6.75 -15.65 1.31
C ILE A 119 6.48 -16.41 -0.01
N SER A 120 6.44 -17.73 0.04
CA SER A 120 6.11 -18.55 -1.13
C SER A 120 4.66 -18.37 -1.59
N ALA A 121 3.70 -18.33 -0.67
CA ALA A 121 2.29 -18.06 -0.97
C ALA A 121 2.11 -16.63 -1.49
N ASN A 122 2.80 -15.65 -0.90
CA ASN A 122 2.80 -14.27 -1.38
C ASN A 122 3.25 -14.18 -2.85
N HIS A 123 4.43 -14.72 -3.17
CA HIS A 123 4.95 -14.74 -4.54
C HIS A 123 4.00 -15.46 -5.52
N GLN A 124 3.43 -16.60 -5.11
CA GLN A 124 2.50 -17.34 -5.96
C GLN A 124 1.22 -16.54 -6.22
N PHE A 125 0.66 -15.92 -5.19
CA PHE A 125 -0.52 -15.08 -5.34
C PHE A 125 -0.29 -13.93 -6.34
N TRP A 126 0.82 -13.21 -6.22
CA TRP A 126 1.09 -12.08 -7.12
C TRP A 126 1.37 -12.51 -8.55
N LYS A 127 1.93 -13.70 -8.77
CA LYS A 127 2.03 -14.30 -10.12
C LYS A 127 0.67 -14.57 -10.73
N ASP A 128 -0.23 -15.16 -9.97
CA ASP A 128 -1.58 -15.48 -10.45
C ASP A 128 -2.42 -14.21 -10.62
N PHE A 129 -2.27 -13.22 -9.72
CA PHE A 129 -2.88 -11.91 -9.84
C PHE A 129 -2.43 -11.20 -11.13
N ARG A 130 -1.12 -11.12 -11.37
CA ARG A 130 -0.57 -10.56 -12.61
C ARG A 130 -1.14 -11.27 -13.83
N LYS A 131 -1.10 -12.59 -13.85
CA LYS A 131 -1.63 -13.39 -14.97
C LYS A 131 -3.10 -13.06 -15.24
N SER A 132 -3.91 -12.95 -14.20
CA SER A 132 -5.34 -12.61 -14.29
C SER A 132 -5.57 -11.20 -14.84
N VAL A 133 -4.85 -10.21 -14.30
CA VAL A 133 -4.95 -8.80 -14.68
C VAL A 133 -4.45 -8.59 -16.11
N LYS A 134 -3.23 -9.04 -16.42
CA LYS A 134 -2.62 -8.83 -17.75
C LYS A 134 -3.33 -9.60 -18.88
N LYS A 135 -3.98 -10.72 -18.56
CA LYS A 135 -4.85 -11.41 -19.53
C LYS A 135 -6.07 -10.57 -19.89
N ALA A 136 -6.61 -9.80 -18.96
CA ALA A 136 -7.78 -8.95 -19.16
C ALA A 136 -7.43 -7.61 -19.79
N ASN A 137 -6.34 -7.00 -19.34
CA ASN A 137 -5.81 -5.75 -19.85
C ASN A 137 -4.27 -5.77 -19.77
N PRO A 138 -3.57 -6.06 -20.89
CA PRO A 138 -2.10 -6.11 -20.91
C PRO A 138 -1.43 -4.80 -20.49
N GLU A 139 -2.08 -3.66 -20.70
CA GLU A 139 -1.56 -2.32 -20.38
C GLU A 139 -1.79 -1.91 -18.92
N ALA A 140 -2.61 -2.65 -18.17
CA ALA A 140 -2.88 -2.31 -16.78
C ALA A 140 -1.61 -2.41 -15.93
N ILE A 141 -1.23 -1.32 -15.23
CA ILE A 141 -0.07 -1.31 -14.34
C ILE A 141 -0.39 -2.04 -13.02
N ILE A 142 0.59 -2.74 -12.49
CA ILE A 142 0.58 -3.35 -11.16
C ILE A 142 1.68 -2.70 -10.34
N LEU A 143 1.29 -1.75 -9.51
CA LEU A 143 2.14 -0.92 -8.67
C LEU A 143 2.00 -1.36 -7.22
N ALA A 144 3.06 -1.75 -6.55
CA ALA A 144 2.99 -2.19 -5.15
C ALA A 144 3.48 -1.12 -4.18
N GLU A 145 2.81 -1.01 -3.03
CA GLU A 145 3.40 -0.39 -1.87
C GLU A 145 4.38 -1.35 -1.22
N HIS A 146 5.64 -0.95 -1.14
CA HIS A 146 6.69 -1.74 -0.53
C HIS A 146 7.86 -0.85 -0.10
N TYR A 147 8.38 -1.10 1.09
CA TYR A 147 9.61 -0.52 1.63
C TYR A 147 10.75 -1.52 1.48
N GLY A 148 11.95 -1.04 1.20
CA GLY A 148 13.15 -1.86 1.05
C GLY A 148 13.32 -2.43 -0.36
N ASP A 149 13.95 -3.61 -0.48
CA ASP A 149 14.35 -4.20 -1.75
C ASP A 149 13.18 -4.93 -2.45
N PRO A 150 12.61 -4.40 -3.56
CA PRO A 150 11.51 -5.01 -4.28
C PRO A 150 11.95 -6.04 -5.34
N SER A 151 13.25 -6.28 -5.50
CA SER A 151 13.81 -7.03 -6.64
C SER A 151 13.24 -8.44 -6.81
N SER A 152 12.85 -9.10 -5.69
CA SER A 152 12.29 -10.45 -5.75
C SER A 152 10.90 -10.52 -6.40
N TRP A 153 10.13 -9.42 -6.39
CA TRP A 153 8.80 -9.31 -7.01
C TRP A 153 8.82 -8.67 -8.39
N MET A 154 9.91 -7.97 -8.76
CA MET A 154 10.01 -7.26 -10.04
C MET A 154 10.78 -8.04 -11.12
N ARG A 155 10.56 -9.37 -11.19
CA ARG A 155 11.20 -10.25 -12.18
C ARG A 155 10.41 -10.38 -13.49
N GLY A 156 9.37 -9.56 -13.67
CA GLY A 156 8.51 -9.56 -14.84
C GLY A 156 7.28 -10.48 -14.72
N ASP A 157 7.13 -11.19 -13.61
CA ASP A 157 6.05 -12.16 -13.38
C ASP A 157 5.09 -11.79 -12.22
N GLN A 158 5.35 -10.68 -11.51
CA GLN A 158 4.54 -10.21 -10.38
C GLN A 158 4.21 -8.72 -10.52
N TRP A 159 4.89 -7.82 -9.79
CA TRP A 159 4.66 -6.39 -9.88
C TRP A 159 5.38 -5.79 -11.09
N ASP A 160 4.80 -4.73 -11.67
CA ASP A 160 5.48 -3.94 -12.70
C ASP A 160 6.47 -2.98 -12.05
N THR A 161 6.08 -2.38 -10.91
CA THR A 161 6.87 -1.38 -10.19
C THR A 161 6.37 -1.21 -8.76
N VAL A 162 6.96 -0.26 -8.03
CA VAL A 162 6.59 0.11 -6.66
C VAL A 162 6.43 1.61 -6.49
N MET A 163 5.78 2.02 -5.38
CA MET A 163 5.90 3.37 -4.82
C MET A 163 7.38 3.57 -4.44
N ASN A 164 8.02 4.57 -5.06
CA ASN A 164 9.48 4.69 -5.04
C ASN A 164 9.98 5.40 -3.78
N TYR A 165 9.80 4.75 -2.63
CA TYR A 165 10.22 5.29 -1.34
C TYR A 165 11.74 5.41 -1.21
N ASP A 166 12.44 4.27 -1.37
CA ASP A 166 13.86 4.18 -1.06
C ASP A 166 14.76 4.84 -2.10
N ALA A 167 14.38 4.81 -3.39
CA ALA A 167 15.21 5.39 -4.47
C ALA A 167 14.82 6.83 -4.82
N PHE A 168 13.74 7.38 -4.26
CA PHE A 168 13.31 8.75 -4.58
C PHE A 168 12.86 9.54 -3.34
N MET A 169 11.76 9.14 -2.68
CA MET A 169 11.12 9.94 -1.64
C MET A 169 12.05 10.20 -0.45
N GLU A 170 12.69 9.17 0.07
CA GLU A 170 13.59 9.30 1.23
C GLU A 170 14.86 10.09 0.91
N PRO A 171 15.61 9.77 -0.15
CA PRO A 171 16.81 10.57 -0.48
C PRO A 171 16.52 12.04 -0.68
N ILE A 172 15.45 12.40 -1.37
CA ILE A 172 15.06 13.80 -1.59
C ILE A 172 14.68 14.49 -0.28
N THR A 173 13.89 13.83 0.55
CA THR A 173 13.45 14.42 1.81
C THR A 173 14.62 14.66 2.75
N TRP A 174 15.54 13.71 2.88
CA TRP A 174 16.74 13.87 3.72
C TRP A 174 17.66 14.96 3.18
N PHE A 175 17.91 14.97 1.88
CA PHE A 175 18.79 15.95 1.24
C PHE A 175 18.26 17.38 1.40
N LEU A 176 17.00 17.62 1.05
CA LEU A 176 16.43 18.97 1.02
C LEU A 176 15.94 19.47 2.38
N THR A 177 15.53 18.57 3.27
CA THR A 177 14.95 18.97 4.56
C THR A 177 15.70 18.49 5.79
N GLY A 178 16.52 17.46 5.67
CA GLY A 178 17.12 16.74 6.81
C GLY A 178 16.13 15.88 7.59
N MET A 179 14.83 15.96 7.26
CA MET A 179 13.77 15.27 8.02
C MET A 179 13.53 13.87 7.50
N GLU A 180 13.28 12.95 8.41
CA GLU A 180 12.75 11.64 8.10
C GLU A 180 11.26 11.79 7.66
N LYS A 181 10.74 10.77 6.95
CA LYS A 181 9.41 10.81 6.29
C LYS A 181 8.21 11.04 7.22
N HIS A 182 8.34 10.73 8.50
CA HIS A 182 7.30 10.96 9.51
C HIS A 182 7.54 12.19 10.37
N SER A 183 8.66 12.90 10.16
CA SER A 183 9.14 14.02 10.98
C SER A 183 9.53 13.63 12.42
N ASP A 184 9.83 12.35 12.66
CA ASP A 184 10.23 11.89 13.99
C ASP A 184 11.69 12.23 14.30
N GLU A 185 12.55 12.37 13.27
CA GLU A 185 13.97 12.62 13.41
C GLU A 185 14.48 13.69 12.42
N PHE A 186 15.51 14.43 12.85
CA PHE A 186 16.33 15.26 11.98
C PHE A 186 17.70 14.62 11.76
N GLN A 187 18.08 14.40 10.50
CA GLN A 187 19.27 13.71 10.05
C GLN A 187 20.32 14.73 9.57
N GLU A 188 21.06 15.34 10.50
CA GLU A 188 22.03 16.42 10.20
C GLU A 188 23.04 16.02 9.12
N ASP A 189 23.56 14.79 9.18
CA ASP A 189 24.54 14.26 8.24
C ASP A 189 24.03 14.10 6.79
N TRP A 190 22.73 14.14 6.59
CA TRP A 190 22.08 13.99 5.28
C TRP A 190 21.69 15.35 4.69
N TYR A 191 21.42 16.33 5.54
CA TYR A 191 20.94 17.63 5.11
C TYR A 191 21.99 18.34 4.24
N GLY A 192 21.66 18.63 2.98
CA GLY A 192 22.54 19.25 2.00
C GLY A 192 23.72 18.36 1.53
N ASN A 193 23.75 17.09 1.90
CA ASN A 193 24.85 16.18 1.55
C ASN A 193 24.59 15.51 0.19
N GLY A 194 25.11 16.12 -0.90
CA GLY A 194 24.95 15.62 -2.27
C GLY A 194 25.56 14.24 -2.49
N ASP A 195 26.70 13.92 -1.86
CA ASP A 195 27.34 12.62 -2.01
C ASP A 195 26.47 11.49 -1.45
N LYS A 196 25.89 11.69 -0.25
CA LYS A 196 24.97 10.72 0.34
C LYS A 196 23.69 10.60 -0.51
N PHE A 197 23.14 11.71 -0.99
CA PHE A 197 21.98 11.75 -1.83
C PHE A 197 22.14 10.89 -3.09
N PHE A 198 23.16 11.16 -3.90
CA PHE A 198 23.39 10.43 -5.15
C PHE A 198 23.72 8.96 -4.92
N ARG A 199 24.58 8.64 -3.95
CA ARG A 199 24.92 7.23 -3.64
C ARG A 199 23.72 6.43 -3.19
N THR A 200 22.81 7.00 -2.41
CA THR A 200 21.60 6.31 -1.96
C THR A 200 20.63 6.11 -3.10
N MET A 201 20.42 7.11 -3.94
CA MET A 201 19.61 6.96 -5.15
C MET A 201 20.16 5.87 -6.06
N GLU A 202 21.44 5.93 -6.44
CA GLU A 202 22.09 4.94 -7.30
C GLU A 202 22.00 3.53 -6.73
N HIS A 203 22.28 3.37 -5.43
CA HIS A 203 22.19 2.08 -4.74
C HIS A 203 20.77 1.50 -4.82
N ASN A 204 19.75 2.29 -4.51
CA ASN A 204 18.37 1.81 -4.52
C ASN A 204 17.83 1.63 -5.95
N MET A 205 18.17 2.52 -6.89
CA MET A 205 17.81 2.36 -8.30
C MET A 205 18.41 1.10 -8.92
N SER A 206 19.61 0.67 -8.47
CA SER A 206 20.27 -0.55 -8.97
C SER A 206 19.52 -1.84 -8.67
N LYS A 207 18.54 -1.81 -7.73
CA LYS A 207 17.66 -2.93 -7.42
C LYS A 207 16.51 -3.10 -8.41
N PHE A 208 16.28 -2.12 -9.27
CA PHE A 208 15.22 -2.14 -10.27
C PHE A 208 15.73 -2.65 -11.61
N GLN A 209 14.88 -3.38 -12.33
CA GLN A 209 15.03 -3.49 -13.76
C GLN A 209 14.66 -2.15 -14.43
N ARG A 210 15.26 -1.82 -15.55
CA ARG A 210 15.06 -0.52 -16.24
C ARG A 210 13.57 -0.22 -16.46
N GLN A 211 12.80 -1.20 -16.95
CA GLN A 211 11.38 -1.02 -17.23
C GLN A 211 10.55 -0.71 -15.98
N SER A 212 10.93 -1.30 -14.84
CA SER A 212 10.26 -1.04 -13.56
C SER A 212 10.61 0.34 -13.01
N LEU A 213 11.86 0.78 -13.20
CA LEU A 213 12.32 2.10 -12.78
C LEU A 213 11.64 3.22 -13.59
N ASP A 214 11.52 3.03 -14.92
CA ASP A 214 10.92 4.02 -15.81
C ASP A 214 9.43 4.32 -15.52
N VAL A 215 8.76 3.42 -14.78
CA VAL A 215 7.34 3.58 -14.38
C VAL A 215 7.16 3.61 -12.84
N ALA A 216 8.25 3.75 -12.09
CA ALA A 216 8.18 3.84 -10.64
C ALA A 216 7.41 5.09 -10.19
N MET A 217 6.61 4.95 -9.13
CA MET A 217 5.81 6.06 -8.62
C MET A 217 6.68 6.96 -7.74
N ASN A 218 7.21 8.02 -8.34
CA ASN A 218 7.93 9.05 -7.61
C ASN A 218 6.96 9.99 -6.91
N GLU A 219 7.06 10.11 -5.61
CA GLU A 219 6.23 10.98 -4.79
C GLU A 219 7.07 11.67 -3.70
N LEU A 220 6.61 12.81 -3.23
CA LEU A 220 7.25 13.56 -2.15
C LEU A 220 6.65 13.24 -0.78
N SER A 221 5.38 12.85 -0.76
CA SER A 221 4.65 12.42 0.44
C SER A 221 3.30 11.84 0.05
N ASN A 222 2.72 11.06 0.94
CA ASN A 222 1.36 10.51 0.80
C ASN A 222 0.58 10.61 2.12
N HIS A 223 -0.50 9.84 2.27
CA HIS A 223 -1.37 9.85 3.44
C HIS A 223 -0.74 9.24 4.71
N ASP A 224 0.31 8.40 4.55
CA ASP A 224 1.01 7.75 5.68
C ASP A 224 2.16 8.59 6.24
N HIS A 225 2.59 9.62 5.52
CA HIS A 225 3.75 10.41 5.84
C HIS A 225 3.38 11.86 6.18
N SER A 226 4.27 12.56 6.89
CA SER A 226 4.15 14.00 7.02
C SER A 226 4.22 14.65 5.64
N ARG A 227 3.51 15.76 5.42
CA ARG A 227 3.59 16.47 4.14
C ARG A 227 5.00 17.00 3.90
N PHE A 228 5.49 16.91 2.67
CA PHE A 228 6.82 17.42 2.33
C PHE A 228 6.99 18.90 2.72
N LEU A 229 5.96 19.72 2.47
CA LEU A 229 5.99 21.13 2.90
C LEU A 229 6.17 21.28 4.41
N THR A 230 5.54 20.45 5.23
CA THR A 230 5.70 20.45 6.69
C THR A 230 7.15 20.13 7.05
N ARG A 231 7.77 19.13 6.42
CA ARG A 231 9.16 18.75 6.69
C ARG A 231 10.17 19.87 6.42
N THR A 232 9.84 20.83 5.56
CA THR A 232 10.73 21.98 5.28
C THR A 232 10.95 22.89 6.47
N ASN A 233 10.08 22.86 7.49
CA ASN A 233 10.29 23.65 8.72
C ASN A 233 11.25 23.00 9.72
N ARG A 234 11.68 21.77 9.47
CA ARG A 234 12.64 21.00 10.28
C ARG A 234 12.25 20.83 11.74
N THR A 235 10.95 20.90 12.03
CA THR A 235 10.42 20.69 13.37
C THR A 235 10.23 19.21 13.63
N VAL A 236 10.98 18.64 14.58
CA VAL A 236 10.85 17.23 14.98
C VAL A 236 9.55 17.03 15.74
N GLY A 237 8.81 15.97 15.37
CA GLY A 237 7.54 15.58 15.95
C GLY A 237 6.36 15.65 14.97
N ARG A 238 5.36 14.83 15.27
CA ARG A 238 4.13 14.73 14.46
C ARG A 238 3.06 15.69 14.93
N ILE A 239 2.00 15.87 14.14
CA ILE A 239 0.82 16.66 14.51
C ILE A 239 0.24 16.22 15.86
N ALA A 240 0.27 14.92 16.16
CA ALA A 240 -0.21 14.41 17.46
C ALA A 240 0.56 14.95 18.66
N THR A 241 1.85 15.26 18.50
CA THR A 241 2.72 15.80 19.57
C THR A 241 2.85 17.32 19.52
N ASN A 242 2.95 17.90 18.32
CA ASN A 242 3.25 19.33 18.13
C ASN A 242 2.00 20.17 17.79
N GLY A 243 0.85 19.51 17.51
CA GLY A 243 -0.40 20.17 17.10
C GLY A 243 -0.40 20.58 15.62
N ALA A 244 -1.59 20.78 15.08
CA ALA A 244 -1.79 21.10 13.67
C ALA A 244 -1.17 22.43 13.24
N LYS A 245 -1.02 23.37 14.17
CA LYS A 245 -0.44 24.69 13.90
C LYS A 245 1.02 24.58 13.49
N ALA A 246 1.81 23.75 14.19
CA ALA A 246 3.22 23.51 13.89
C ALA A 246 3.47 22.97 12.48
N ALA A 247 2.50 22.24 11.91
CA ALA A 247 2.62 21.71 10.55
C ALA A 247 2.65 22.81 9.46
N ASN A 248 2.19 24.01 9.76
CA ASN A 248 2.06 25.12 8.80
C ASN A 248 2.98 26.33 9.12
N GLU A 249 3.63 26.32 10.27
CA GLU A 249 4.51 27.41 10.68
C GLU A 249 5.93 27.22 10.12
N ASN A 250 6.56 28.33 9.74
CA ASN A 250 7.94 28.40 9.26
C ASN A 250 8.26 27.46 8.08
N VAL A 251 7.27 27.12 7.27
CA VAL A 251 7.46 26.28 6.09
C VAL A 251 8.13 27.03 4.95
N GLU A 252 9.02 26.35 4.22
CA GLU A 252 9.80 26.93 3.13
C GLU A 252 9.29 26.46 1.77
N LYS A 253 8.44 27.27 1.14
CA LYS A 253 7.84 26.94 -0.18
C LYS A 253 8.86 26.84 -1.32
N CYS A 254 10.02 27.51 -1.20
CA CYS A 254 11.11 27.39 -2.18
C CYS A 254 11.66 25.96 -2.23
N ILE A 255 11.88 25.34 -1.07
CA ILE A 255 12.34 23.94 -0.96
C ILE A 255 11.31 22.98 -1.58
N LEU A 256 10.00 23.18 -1.33
CA LEU A 256 8.98 22.38 -1.98
C LEU A 256 9.02 22.53 -3.51
N ARG A 257 9.21 23.74 -4.04
CA ARG A 257 9.31 23.95 -5.49
C ARG A 257 10.53 23.25 -6.09
N GLU A 258 11.66 23.27 -5.39
CA GLU A 258 12.85 22.54 -5.80
C GLU A 258 12.61 21.03 -5.85
N ALA A 259 11.99 20.47 -4.80
CA ALA A 259 11.59 19.06 -4.77
C ALA A 259 10.65 18.68 -5.93
N VAL A 260 9.68 19.54 -6.26
CA VAL A 260 8.76 19.33 -7.39
C VAL A 260 9.53 19.36 -8.73
N VAL A 261 10.50 20.27 -8.89
CA VAL A 261 11.36 20.26 -10.10
C VAL A 261 12.11 18.93 -10.19
N MET A 262 12.73 18.47 -9.11
CA MET A 262 13.45 17.18 -9.09
C MET A 262 12.51 15.98 -9.36
N GLN A 263 11.24 16.07 -8.97
CA GLN A 263 10.23 15.01 -9.25
C GLN A 263 9.80 14.97 -10.72
N MET A 264 9.80 16.11 -11.40
CA MET A 264 9.25 16.27 -12.76
C MET A 264 10.32 16.21 -13.86
N THR A 265 11.60 16.16 -13.50
CA THR A 265 12.75 16.08 -14.43
C THR A 265 13.45 14.74 -14.37
#